data_f62b3080fbfdae488e21b6dd3fdde5ba
#
_entry.id   f62b3080fbfdae488e21b6dd3fdde5ba
#
_cell.length_a   1.000
_cell.length_b   1.000
_cell.length_c   1.000
_cell.angle_alpha   90.00
_cell.angle_beta   90.00
_cell.angle_gamma   90.00
#
_symmetry.space_group_name_H-M   'P 1'
#
loop_
_entity.id
_entity.type
_entity.pdbx_description
1 polymer ?
#
loop_
_entity_poly.entity_id
_entity_poly.type
_entity_poly.pdbx_seq_one_letter_code
_entity_poly.pdbx_strand_id
1 'polypeptide(L)'
;MMSARSVTIAWAIAGVALAAAQVRAQDGPSAPPDAGAGSQGAAAEKKADPFAFADFTWLTGNPRTKESPIDSKVFTGEFRVDTNFTYSFNHPQDDTISGSSEIFRSGEIQLTQLGVGGDFHYDNVRGRLMTQFGMYSQTTPRNDASPGRGQWNLDSAYRYISEAYGGYHWDALNGINVDAGIFMSYVGLFSYYQFDNWAYQPSYVSSNTPWFFNGVRVQMFPSDKLKIEPWFINGWQSYGKFNKAPGLGGQILWRPNGSISVVLNNYWGRDTLGIPGRNRVHTDDSIQVKYFDQPGKMLD
;
A
#
# COMPACT_ATOMS: atom_id res chain seq x y z
N MET A 1 25.48 11.41 37.72
CA MET A 1 24.13 11.85 38.09
C MET A 1 23.65 12.86 37.06
N MET A 2 23.00 12.43 36.02
CA MET A 2 22.27 13.30 35.07
C MET A 2 20.99 12.57 34.65
N SER A 3 19.90 13.22 34.98
CA SER A 3 18.52 12.78 34.89
C SER A 3 18.09 12.48 33.44
N ALA A 4 17.55 11.30 33.24
CA ALA A 4 16.85 10.93 32.02
C ALA A 4 15.50 11.67 31.97
N ARG A 5 15.33 12.56 31.01
CA ARG A 5 14.01 13.03 30.57
C ARG A 5 13.62 12.24 29.33
N SER A 6 12.85 11.19 29.56
CA SER A 6 12.12 10.51 28.50
C SER A 6 10.91 11.34 28.13
N VAL A 7 10.90 11.90 26.94
CA VAL A 7 9.72 12.57 26.37
C VAL A 7 8.85 11.50 25.72
N THR A 8 7.72 11.24 26.34
CA THR A 8 6.69 10.31 25.87
C THR A 8 5.80 11.04 24.84
N ILE A 9 6.08 10.89 23.56
CA ILE A 9 5.24 11.42 22.47
C ILE A 9 4.36 10.31 21.83
N ALA A 10 4.46 9.08 22.31
CA ALA A 10 3.81 7.94 21.68
C ALA A 10 2.30 7.79 21.93
N TRP A 11 1.67 8.62 22.75
CA TRP A 11 0.28 8.41 23.19
C TRP A 11 -0.78 9.29 22.52
N ALA A 12 -0.41 10.25 21.70
CA ALA A 12 -1.39 11.16 21.09
C ALA A 12 -2.09 10.58 19.85
N ILE A 13 -1.48 9.63 19.15
CA ILE A 13 -2.07 9.07 17.91
C ILE A 13 -2.96 7.85 18.19
N ALA A 14 -2.63 7.07 19.20
CA ALA A 14 -3.47 5.93 19.60
C ALA A 14 -4.77 6.33 20.32
N GLY A 15 -4.81 7.51 20.93
CA GLY A 15 -5.98 8.02 21.65
C GLY A 15 -7.14 8.46 20.76
N VAL A 16 -6.88 8.84 19.51
CA VAL A 16 -7.93 9.31 18.59
C VAL A 16 -8.71 8.14 17.97
N ALA A 17 -8.09 6.97 17.81
CA ALA A 17 -8.76 5.80 17.25
C ALA A 17 -9.67 5.07 18.26
N LEU A 18 -9.44 5.20 19.56
CA LEU A 18 -10.27 4.54 20.60
C LEU A 18 -11.45 5.40 21.10
N ALA A 19 -11.43 6.71 20.90
CA ALA A 19 -12.52 7.59 21.34
C ALA A 19 -13.78 7.52 20.47
N ALA A 20 -13.70 6.96 19.27
CA ALA A 20 -14.85 6.82 18.35
C ALA A 20 -15.74 5.56 18.63
N ALA A 21 -15.34 4.68 19.52
CA ALA A 21 -16.04 3.40 19.75
C ALA A 21 -17.07 3.42 20.90
N GLN A 22 -17.38 4.57 21.49
CA GLN A 22 -18.40 4.68 22.54
C GLN A 22 -19.47 5.71 22.22
N VAL A 23 -20.34 5.44 21.26
CA VAL A 23 -21.64 6.06 21.21
C VAL A 23 -22.72 4.99 21.40
N ARG A 24 -23.39 5.15 22.53
CA ARG A 24 -24.44 4.32 23.09
C ARG A 24 -25.70 4.29 22.22
N ALA A 25 -26.24 3.12 22.01
CA ALA A 25 -27.63 2.96 21.61
C ALA A 25 -28.55 3.47 22.75
N GLN A 26 -29.52 4.29 22.43
CA GLN A 26 -30.70 4.50 23.21
C GLN A 26 -31.96 4.49 22.32
N ASP A 27 -32.90 3.70 22.82
CA ASP A 27 -34.13 3.27 22.18
C ASP A 27 -35.19 4.34 22.06
N GLY A 28 -36.02 4.17 21.01
CA GLY A 28 -37.46 4.09 21.08
C GLY A 28 -38.28 5.32 20.70
N PRO A 29 -39.52 5.09 20.31
CA PRO A 29 -40.11 5.69 19.09
C PRO A 29 -41.15 6.78 19.35
N SER A 30 -41.37 7.66 18.39
CA SER A 30 -42.71 8.29 18.16
C SER A 30 -42.80 8.95 16.79
N ALA A 31 -43.81 8.62 16.06
CA ALA A 31 -44.23 9.18 14.79
C ALA A 31 -45.28 10.29 15.02
N PRO A 32 -45.86 10.86 13.94
CA PRO A 32 -45.57 12.16 13.35
C PRO A 32 -46.69 13.19 13.66
N PRO A 33 -46.83 14.39 13.11
CA PRO A 33 -47.03 14.69 11.70
C PRO A 33 -46.57 16.10 11.20
N ASP A 34 -46.62 16.22 9.90
CA ASP A 34 -47.09 17.31 9.04
C ASP A 34 -46.14 18.41 8.53
N ALA A 35 -46.16 18.41 7.23
CA ALA A 35 -46.05 19.44 6.21
C ALA A 35 -45.46 20.83 6.56
N GLY A 36 -44.32 21.10 5.94
CA GLY A 36 -43.79 22.44 5.77
C GLY A 36 -42.83 22.47 4.58
N ALA A 37 -43.30 22.98 3.45
CA ALA A 37 -42.46 23.27 2.28
C ALA A 37 -41.36 24.27 2.65
N GLY A 38 -40.13 23.97 2.29
CA GLY A 38 -39.06 24.95 2.43
C GLY A 38 -37.68 24.42 2.15
N SER A 39 -37.12 24.82 1.03
CA SER A 39 -35.72 24.74 0.61
C SER A 39 -35.15 23.33 0.35
N GLN A 40 -35.21 22.93 -0.89
CA GLN A 40 -34.25 22.03 -1.46
C GLN A 40 -32.85 22.66 -1.30
N GLY A 41 -32.16 22.37 -0.21
CA GLY A 41 -30.75 22.55 -0.13
C GLY A 41 -30.15 21.70 -1.24
N ALA A 42 -29.45 22.33 -2.19
CA ALA A 42 -28.68 21.64 -3.20
C ALA A 42 -27.84 20.59 -2.48
N ALA A 43 -28.10 19.31 -2.73
CA ALA A 43 -27.25 18.22 -2.29
C ALA A 43 -25.85 18.57 -2.79
N ALA A 44 -24.89 18.75 -1.87
CA ALA A 44 -23.52 19.01 -2.24
C ALA A 44 -23.10 17.92 -3.22
N GLU A 45 -22.77 18.29 -4.42
CA GLU A 45 -22.33 17.36 -5.47
C GLU A 45 -21.16 16.56 -4.90
N LYS A 46 -21.33 15.25 -4.74
CA LYS A 46 -20.28 14.38 -4.20
C LYS A 46 -19.08 14.49 -5.15
N LYS A 47 -18.00 15.04 -4.66
CA LYS A 47 -16.77 15.24 -5.42
C LYS A 47 -16.28 13.89 -5.95
N ALA A 48 -15.93 13.83 -7.23
CA ALA A 48 -15.40 12.62 -7.83
C ALA A 48 -14.11 12.18 -7.15
N ASP A 49 -13.89 10.88 -7.03
CA ASP A 49 -12.67 10.33 -6.45
C ASP A 49 -11.44 10.76 -7.25
N PRO A 50 -10.28 10.97 -6.60
CA PRO A 50 -9.05 11.29 -7.29
C PRO A 50 -8.74 10.27 -8.39
N PHE A 51 -8.31 10.76 -9.56
CA PHE A 51 -8.02 9.99 -10.77
C PHE A 51 -9.20 9.26 -11.44
N ALA A 52 -10.43 9.45 -10.98
CA ALA A 52 -11.61 8.82 -11.60
C ALA A 52 -11.98 9.40 -12.98
N PHE A 53 -11.32 10.47 -13.42
CA PHE A 53 -11.60 11.14 -14.69
C PHE A 53 -11.17 10.33 -15.95
N ALA A 54 -10.37 9.26 -15.80
CA ALA A 54 -9.92 8.42 -16.90
C ALA A 54 -9.64 6.98 -16.46
N ASP A 55 -9.57 6.06 -17.42
CA ASP A 55 -9.16 4.68 -17.21
C ASP A 55 -7.62 4.57 -17.24
N PHE A 56 -7.02 4.12 -16.15
CA PHE A 56 -5.59 3.91 -15.98
C PHE A 56 -5.21 2.42 -15.85
N THR A 57 -6.08 1.50 -16.23
CA THR A 57 -5.79 0.05 -16.21
C THR A 57 -4.74 -0.36 -17.26
N TRP A 58 -4.40 0.54 -18.16
CA TRP A 58 -3.32 0.36 -19.13
C TRP A 58 -1.92 0.44 -18.52
N LEU A 59 -1.77 1.05 -17.34
CA LEU A 59 -0.49 1.14 -16.65
C LEU A 59 -0.06 -0.23 -16.13
N THR A 60 1.22 -0.56 -16.29
CA THR A 60 1.79 -1.73 -15.58
C THR A 60 1.72 -1.52 -14.09
N GLY A 61 1.50 -2.60 -13.34
CA GLY A 61 1.39 -2.53 -11.88
C GLY A 61 0.06 -1.99 -11.35
N ASN A 62 -0.89 -1.64 -12.21
CA ASN A 62 -2.23 -1.24 -11.79
C ASN A 62 -3.19 -2.43 -11.79
N PRO A 63 -4.03 -2.58 -10.75
CA PRO A 63 -5.09 -3.57 -10.74
C PRO A 63 -6.05 -3.36 -11.91
N ARG A 64 -6.43 -4.45 -12.57
CA ARG A 64 -7.39 -4.43 -13.68
C ARG A 64 -8.80 -4.81 -13.26
N THR A 65 -8.97 -5.30 -12.04
CA THR A 65 -10.27 -5.59 -11.45
C THR A 65 -10.96 -4.27 -11.11
N LYS A 66 -12.12 -4.02 -11.73
CA LYS A 66 -12.91 -2.80 -11.56
C LYS A 66 -14.07 -2.97 -10.59
N GLU A 67 -14.52 -4.21 -10.38
CA GLU A 67 -15.67 -4.52 -9.55
C GLU A 67 -15.32 -5.68 -8.61
N SER A 68 -15.83 -5.62 -7.38
CA SER A 68 -15.72 -6.71 -6.44
C SER A 68 -17.08 -7.40 -6.31
N PRO A 69 -17.16 -8.72 -6.47
CA PRO A 69 -18.39 -9.48 -6.21
C PRO A 69 -18.71 -9.54 -4.70
N ILE A 70 -17.74 -9.21 -3.84
CA ILE A 70 -17.89 -9.20 -2.38
C ILE A 70 -17.83 -7.74 -1.92
N ASP A 71 -18.90 -7.00 -2.17
CA ASP A 71 -19.01 -5.60 -1.78
C ASP A 71 -20.19 -5.38 -0.82
N SER A 72 -19.95 -4.59 0.22
CA SER A 72 -20.93 -4.20 1.21
C SER A 72 -20.73 -2.74 1.62
N LYS A 73 -21.63 -2.23 2.49
CA LYS A 73 -21.52 -0.86 3.01
C LYS A 73 -20.23 -0.57 3.79
N VAL A 74 -19.57 -1.59 4.31
CA VAL A 74 -18.45 -1.43 5.25
C VAL A 74 -17.22 -2.22 4.84
N PHE A 75 -17.34 -3.11 3.85
CA PHE A 75 -16.22 -3.98 3.47
C PHE A 75 -16.33 -4.38 2.00
N THR A 76 -15.25 -4.15 1.26
CA THR A 76 -15.05 -4.62 -0.12
C THR A 76 -14.05 -5.76 -0.07
N GLY A 77 -14.54 -6.99 -0.23
CA GLY A 77 -13.73 -8.20 -0.10
C GLY A 77 -12.88 -8.47 -1.34
N GLU A 78 -11.73 -9.10 -1.11
CA GLU A 78 -10.80 -9.48 -2.17
C GLU A 78 -10.27 -10.89 -1.92
N PHE A 79 -10.28 -11.73 -2.97
CA PHE A 79 -9.76 -13.08 -2.95
C PHE A 79 -8.84 -13.27 -4.14
N ARG A 80 -7.61 -13.75 -3.89
CA ARG A 80 -6.56 -13.94 -4.89
C ARG A 80 -5.98 -15.34 -4.82
N VAL A 81 -5.87 -15.98 -5.96
CA VAL A 81 -5.06 -17.21 -6.12
C VAL A 81 -4.12 -16.97 -7.29
N ASP A 82 -2.85 -16.78 -6.99
CA ASP A 82 -1.81 -16.57 -7.98
C ASP A 82 -0.92 -17.81 -8.05
N THR A 83 -0.89 -18.43 -9.21
CA THR A 83 -0.08 -19.62 -9.48
C THR A 83 0.72 -19.43 -10.76
N ASN A 84 1.94 -19.93 -10.79
CA ASN A 84 2.77 -19.88 -11.99
C ASN A 84 3.53 -21.18 -12.23
N PHE A 85 4.03 -21.33 -13.45
CA PHE A 85 5.07 -22.26 -13.84
C PHE A 85 6.18 -21.47 -14.52
N THR A 86 7.40 -21.65 -14.06
CA THR A 86 8.57 -20.99 -14.65
C THR A 86 9.66 -22.01 -14.92
N TYR A 87 10.32 -21.87 -16.05
CA TYR A 87 11.47 -22.69 -16.40
C TYR A 87 12.69 -21.82 -16.62
N SER A 88 13.76 -22.09 -15.86
CA SER A 88 15.03 -21.40 -16.01
C SER A 88 15.97 -22.21 -16.89
N PHE A 89 16.37 -21.62 -18.01
CA PHE A 89 17.36 -22.22 -18.92
C PHE A 89 18.78 -22.29 -18.33
N ASN A 90 19.00 -21.67 -17.19
CA ASN A 90 20.26 -21.75 -16.45
C ASN A 90 20.41 -23.06 -15.67
N HIS A 91 19.34 -23.86 -15.59
CA HIS A 91 19.32 -25.17 -14.92
C HIS A 91 19.94 -25.12 -13.51
N PRO A 92 19.38 -24.31 -12.58
CA PRO A 92 19.92 -24.24 -11.23
C PRO A 92 19.88 -25.62 -10.56
N GLN A 93 20.94 -25.98 -9.85
CA GLN A 93 21.13 -27.33 -9.32
C GLN A 93 20.04 -27.74 -8.29
N ASP A 94 19.54 -26.79 -7.54
CA ASP A 94 18.49 -26.96 -6.51
C ASP A 94 17.13 -26.43 -6.95
N ASP A 95 16.96 -26.17 -8.25
CA ASP A 95 15.79 -25.57 -8.88
C ASP A 95 15.45 -24.15 -8.36
N THR A 96 16.29 -23.54 -7.54
CA THR A 96 16.07 -22.18 -7.02
C THR A 96 16.44 -21.15 -8.05
N ILE A 97 15.50 -20.28 -8.39
CA ILE A 97 15.76 -19.06 -9.15
C ILE A 97 16.15 -17.99 -8.15
N SER A 98 17.43 -17.64 -8.12
CA SER A 98 17.98 -16.63 -7.24
C SER A 98 17.93 -15.24 -7.87
N GLY A 99 18.29 -14.23 -7.08
CA GLY A 99 18.30 -12.84 -7.50
C GLY A 99 17.09 -12.10 -6.91
N SER A 100 16.63 -11.12 -7.64
CA SER A 100 15.62 -10.18 -7.19
C SER A 100 14.21 -10.48 -7.71
N SER A 101 14.01 -11.63 -8.32
CA SER A 101 12.69 -12.01 -8.86
C SER A 101 11.80 -12.57 -7.76
N GLU A 102 10.50 -12.36 -7.86
CA GLU A 102 9.47 -13.06 -7.10
C GLU A 102 9.06 -14.38 -7.77
N ILE A 103 9.81 -14.83 -8.76
CA ILE A 103 9.74 -16.15 -9.35
C ILE A 103 10.86 -16.98 -8.72
N PHE A 104 10.51 -17.98 -7.92
CA PHE A 104 11.44 -18.53 -6.94
C PHE A 104 12.02 -19.89 -7.32
N ARG A 105 11.31 -20.67 -8.16
CA ARG A 105 11.71 -22.04 -8.51
C ARG A 105 11.49 -22.35 -9.97
N SER A 106 12.28 -23.24 -10.50
CA SER A 106 12.26 -23.69 -11.89
C SER A 106 11.64 -25.06 -12.03
N GLY A 107 10.82 -25.24 -13.07
CA GLY A 107 10.34 -26.56 -13.48
C GLY A 107 9.16 -27.12 -12.68
N GLU A 108 8.54 -26.31 -11.82
CA GLU A 108 7.39 -26.74 -11.01
C GLU A 108 6.25 -25.72 -11.03
N ILE A 109 5.05 -26.17 -10.73
CA ILE A 109 3.89 -25.29 -10.50
C ILE A 109 3.97 -24.79 -9.08
N GLN A 110 3.87 -23.48 -8.91
CA GLN A 110 3.96 -22.82 -7.61
C GLN A 110 2.66 -22.10 -7.29
N LEU A 111 2.27 -22.12 -6.02
CA LEU A 111 1.35 -21.16 -5.43
C LEU A 111 2.16 -19.94 -4.98
N THR A 112 2.10 -18.85 -5.74
CA THR A 112 2.79 -17.61 -5.44
C THR A 112 2.09 -16.89 -4.30
N GLN A 113 0.77 -16.72 -4.42
CA GLN A 113 -0.06 -16.10 -3.39
C GLN A 113 -1.43 -16.76 -3.29
N LEU A 114 -1.84 -17.08 -2.06
CA LEU A 114 -3.24 -17.13 -1.67
C LEU A 114 -3.50 -15.90 -0.78
N GLY A 115 -4.23 -14.93 -1.33
CA GLY A 115 -4.60 -13.70 -0.66
C GLY A 115 -6.09 -13.69 -0.33
N VAL A 116 -6.40 -13.45 0.93
CA VAL A 116 -7.76 -13.22 1.43
C VAL A 116 -7.74 -11.95 2.25
N GLY A 117 -8.66 -11.05 1.97
CA GLY A 117 -8.73 -9.77 2.67
C GLY A 117 -9.68 -8.80 2.00
N GLY A 118 -9.36 -7.53 2.04
CA GLY A 118 -10.15 -6.46 1.44
C GLY A 118 -10.00 -5.15 2.16
N ASP A 119 -10.82 -4.19 1.73
CA ASP A 119 -10.85 -2.83 2.24
C ASP A 119 -12.05 -2.63 3.17
N PHE A 120 -11.78 -2.17 4.37
CA PHE A 120 -12.78 -1.75 5.34
C PHE A 120 -13.02 -0.24 5.23
N HIS A 121 -14.28 0.17 5.26
CA HIS A 121 -14.68 1.58 5.20
C HIS A 121 -15.97 1.79 6.00
N TYR A 122 -15.93 2.70 6.95
CA TYR A 122 -17.08 3.09 7.73
C TYR A 122 -16.94 4.57 8.12
N ASP A 123 -17.86 5.40 7.64
CA ASP A 123 -17.73 6.86 7.67
C ASP A 123 -16.35 7.27 7.13
N ASN A 124 -15.55 7.95 7.95
CA ASN A 124 -14.19 8.36 7.61
C ASN A 124 -13.10 7.39 8.06
N VAL A 125 -13.48 6.29 8.73
CA VAL A 125 -12.53 5.23 9.12
C VAL A 125 -12.30 4.31 7.94
N ARG A 126 -11.04 4.01 7.68
CA ARG A 126 -10.62 3.10 6.61
C ARG A 126 -9.59 2.10 7.10
N GLY A 127 -9.50 0.99 6.43
CA GLY A 127 -8.51 -0.03 6.73
C GLY A 127 -8.36 -1.00 5.59
N ARG A 128 -7.28 -1.74 5.59
CA ARG A 128 -7.04 -2.81 4.64
C ARG A 128 -6.35 -3.97 5.33
N LEU A 129 -6.79 -5.15 5.02
CA LEU A 129 -6.10 -6.40 5.32
C LEU A 129 -5.93 -7.19 4.03
N MET A 130 -4.73 -7.71 3.78
CA MET A 130 -4.48 -8.67 2.72
C MET A 130 -3.46 -9.70 3.18
N THR A 131 -3.78 -10.97 3.03
CA THR A 131 -2.88 -12.06 3.37
C THR A 131 -1.98 -12.44 2.20
N GLN A 132 -0.88 -13.17 2.51
CA GLN A 132 0.07 -13.68 1.52
C GLN A 132 0.53 -15.09 1.84
N PHE A 133 -0.40 -16.04 1.88
CA PHE A 133 -0.01 -17.45 1.95
C PHE A 133 0.65 -17.88 0.63
N GLY A 134 1.46 -18.94 0.66
CA GLY A 134 2.25 -19.38 -0.50
C GLY A 134 3.68 -18.84 -0.45
N MET A 135 4.32 -18.73 -1.62
CA MET A 135 5.75 -18.35 -1.70
C MET A 135 6.03 -16.95 -1.14
N TYR A 136 5.12 -16.01 -1.29
CA TYR A 136 5.28 -14.68 -0.72
C TYR A 136 5.46 -14.67 0.80
N SER A 137 4.91 -15.67 1.52
CA SER A 137 5.12 -15.78 2.97
C SER A 137 6.57 -16.11 3.37
N GLN A 138 7.37 -16.61 2.43
CA GLN A 138 8.79 -16.89 2.63
C GLN A 138 9.67 -15.76 2.11
N THR A 139 9.31 -15.25 0.96
CA THR A 139 10.19 -14.37 0.18
C THR A 139 10.04 -12.92 0.54
N THR A 140 8.84 -12.44 0.90
CA THR A 140 8.61 -11.07 1.34
C THR A 140 9.38 -10.74 2.63
N PRO A 141 9.28 -11.53 3.71
CA PRO A 141 9.97 -11.20 4.96
C PRO A 141 11.48 -11.49 4.94
N ARG A 142 11.99 -12.27 4.00
CA ARG A 142 13.41 -12.70 3.98
C ARG A 142 14.44 -11.56 4.07
N ASN A 143 14.07 -10.37 3.63
CA ASN A 143 14.93 -9.19 3.64
C ASN A 143 14.56 -8.19 4.73
N ASP A 144 13.73 -8.59 5.70
CA ASP A 144 13.44 -7.75 6.87
C ASP A 144 14.76 -7.39 7.59
N ALA A 145 14.94 -6.12 7.88
CA ALA A 145 16.14 -5.61 8.52
C ALA A 145 16.09 -5.66 10.06
N SER A 146 14.93 -6.05 10.63
CA SER A 146 14.71 -6.04 12.08
C SER A 146 15.10 -7.30 12.86
N PRO A 147 15.41 -8.49 12.27
CA PRO A 147 15.81 -9.67 13.05
C PRO A 147 16.98 -9.41 13.98
N GLY A 148 16.92 -9.97 15.18
CA GLY A 148 17.93 -9.78 16.23
C GLY A 148 17.86 -8.42 16.94
N ARG A 149 16.84 -7.62 16.68
CA ARG A 149 16.58 -6.35 17.34
C ARG A 149 15.42 -6.46 18.33
N GLY A 150 15.68 -7.02 19.47
CA GLY A 150 14.69 -7.27 20.51
C GLY A 150 14.36 -8.75 20.65
N GLN A 151 13.40 -9.06 21.51
CA GLN A 151 13.03 -10.43 21.86
C GLN A 151 12.16 -11.12 20.80
N TRP A 152 11.36 -10.34 20.07
CA TRP A 152 10.35 -10.87 19.17
C TRP A 152 10.83 -10.94 17.73
N ASN A 153 10.53 -12.04 17.07
CA ASN A 153 10.83 -12.24 15.65
C ASN A 153 9.67 -11.72 14.81
N LEU A 154 9.83 -10.52 14.23
CA LEU A 154 8.78 -9.83 13.50
C LEU A 154 8.56 -10.39 12.09
N ASP A 155 9.59 -10.90 11.44
CA ASP A 155 9.46 -11.54 10.13
C ASP A 155 8.59 -12.80 10.22
N SER A 156 8.71 -13.56 11.29
CA SER A 156 7.86 -14.71 11.57
C SER A 156 6.44 -14.30 11.95
N ALA A 157 6.30 -13.23 12.73
CA ALA A 157 5.00 -12.73 13.16
C ALA A 157 4.13 -12.21 12.01
N TYR A 158 4.75 -11.54 11.03
CA TYR A 158 4.03 -10.87 9.94
C TYR A 158 4.13 -11.57 8.59
N ARG A 159 4.74 -12.75 8.51
CA ARG A 159 4.99 -13.45 7.25
C ARG A 159 3.77 -13.69 6.36
N TYR A 160 2.59 -13.82 6.96
CA TYR A 160 1.34 -14.08 6.22
C TYR A 160 0.54 -12.82 5.90
N ILE A 161 1.10 -11.64 6.20
CA ILE A 161 0.46 -10.35 5.99
C ILE A 161 1.20 -9.60 4.91
N SER A 162 0.53 -9.32 3.80
CA SER A 162 1.08 -8.42 2.78
C SER A 162 0.73 -6.96 3.08
N GLU A 163 -0.52 -6.71 3.46
CA GLU A 163 -0.99 -5.38 3.84
C GLU A 163 -1.87 -5.48 5.10
N ALA A 164 -1.62 -4.62 6.07
CA ALA A 164 -2.47 -4.47 7.25
C ALA A 164 -2.31 -3.06 7.80
N TYR A 165 -3.27 -2.20 7.51
CA TYR A 165 -3.26 -0.83 8.03
C TYR A 165 -4.67 -0.34 8.36
N GLY A 166 -4.72 0.60 9.28
CA GLY A 166 -5.90 1.36 9.61
C GLY A 166 -5.64 2.84 9.48
N GLY A 167 -6.67 3.62 9.18
CA GLY A 167 -6.52 5.03 8.96
C GLY A 167 -7.82 5.81 8.98
N TYR A 168 -7.68 7.08 8.67
CA TYR A 168 -8.77 8.03 8.66
C TYR A 168 -8.71 8.94 7.43
N HIS A 169 -9.87 9.26 6.90
CA HIS A 169 -10.08 10.14 5.75
C HIS A 169 -10.62 11.50 6.20
N TRP A 170 -10.13 12.56 5.59
CA TRP A 170 -10.66 13.93 5.71
C TRP A 170 -11.05 14.45 4.35
N ASP A 171 -12.22 15.09 4.25
CA ASP A 171 -12.75 15.71 3.02
C ASP A 171 -12.06 17.06 2.67
N ALA A 172 -10.83 17.28 3.14
CA ALA A 172 -10.06 18.46 2.78
C ALA A 172 -9.35 18.28 1.43
N LEU A 173 -9.25 19.33 0.62
CA LEU A 173 -8.75 19.28 -0.75
C LEU A 173 -9.62 18.34 -1.62
N ASN A 174 -9.02 17.36 -2.31
CA ASN A 174 -9.71 16.24 -2.96
C ASN A 174 -9.58 14.94 -2.16
N GLY A 175 -9.35 15.07 -0.87
CA GLY A 175 -9.17 14.00 0.11
C GLY A 175 -7.78 14.04 0.75
N ILE A 176 -7.74 13.74 2.05
CA ILE A 176 -6.52 13.49 2.80
C ILE A 176 -6.73 12.19 3.56
N ASN A 177 -5.82 11.23 3.42
CA ASN A 177 -5.81 9.99 4.19
C ASN A 177 -4.57 9.94 5.07
N VAL A 178 -4.72 9.48 6.31
CA VAL A 178 -3.59 9.13 7.18
C VAL A 178 -3.77 7.69 7.59
N ASP A 179 -2.83 6.84 7.21
CA ASP A 179 -2.87 5.41 7.44
C ASP A 179 -1.62 4.97 8.21
N ALA A 180 -1.77 3.98 9.11
CA ALA A 180 -0.66 3.40 9.86
C ALA A 180 -0.72 1.87 9.82
N GLY A 181 0.43 1.23 9.60
CA GLY A 181 0.53 -0.22 9.55
C GLY A 181 1.55 -0.74 8.54
N ILE A 182 1.24 -1.90 7.95
CA ILE A 182 2.07 -2.58 6.94
C ILE A 182 1.46 -2.32 5.56
N PHE A 183 2.31 -1.88 4.64
CA PHE A 183 1.95 -1.50 3.27
C PHE A 183 2.86 -2.18 2.27
N MET A 184 2.37 -2.43 1.05
CA MET A 184 3.25 -2.67 -0.07
C MET A 184 4.09 -1.42 -0.37
N SER A 185 5.25 -1.63 -0.96
CA SER A 185 6.18 -0.55 -1.31
C SER A 185 5.56 0.44 -2.29
N TYR A 186 5.86 1.73 -2.09
CA TYR A 186 5.58 2.77 -3.07
C TYR A 186 6.73 2.95 -4.08
N VAL A 187 7.87 2.31 -3.84
CA VAL A 187 9.06 2.40 -4.68
C VAL A 187 8.94 1.45 -5.86
N GLY A 188 9.32 1.91 -7.04
CA GLY A 188 9.18 1.17 -8.29
C GLY A 188 7.91 1.50 -9.06
N LEU A 189 7.98 1.32 -10.37
CA LEU A 189 6.84 1.52 -11.27
C LEU A 189 5.87 0.34 -11.26
N PHE A 190 6.38 -0.85 -10.95
CA PHE A 190 5.68 -2.13 -11.05
C PHE A 190 5.08 -2.54 -9.71
N SER A 191 3.98 -3.29 -9.73
CA SER A 191 3.41 -3.87 -8.53
C SER A 191 4.29 -4.98 -7.98
N TYR A 192 4.32 -5.10 -6.65
CA TYR A 192 4.79 -6.31 -5.97
C TYR A 192 4.00 -7.55 -6.39
N TYR A 193 2.70 -7.41 -6.58
CA TYR A 193 1.85 -8.49 -7.06
C TYR A 193 2.09 -8.73 -8.54
N GLN A 194 2.61 -9.91 -8.89
CA GLN A 194 3.06 -10.20 -10.24
C GLN A 194 1.95 -10.13 -11.28
N PHE A 195 0.74 -10.57 -10.94
CA PHE A 195 -0.41 -10.57 -11.85
C PHE A 195 -0.89 -9.16 -12.24
N ASP A 196 -0.52 -8.12 -11.51
CA ASP A 196 -0.81 -6.74 -11.89
C ASP A 196 0.15 -6.21 -12.96
N ASN A 197 1.27 -6.88 -13.19
CA ASN A 197 2.27 -6.46 -14.16
C ASN A 197 2.01 -7.06 -15.54
N TRP A 198 2.33 -6.31 -16.59
CA TRP A 198 2.15 -6.75 -17.98
C TRP A 198 2.90 -8.05 -18.31
N ALA A 199 4.11 -8.18 -17.81
CA ALA A 199 4.99 -9.32 -18.09
C ALA A 199 4.95 -10.40 -16.98
N TYR A 200 3.98 -10.36 -16.07
CA TYR A 200 3.94 -11.22 -14.88
C TYR A 200 5.27 -11.20 -14.11
N GLN A 201 5.91 -10.06 -14.05
CA GLN A 201 7.16 -9.87 -13.32
C GLN A 201 7.39 -8.38 -13.06
N PRO A 202 7.88 -7.99 -11.87
CA PRO A 202 8.30 -6.62 -11.61
C PRO A 202 9.57 -6.27 -12.41
N SER A 203 9.89 -5.00 -12.46
CA SER A 203 11.13 -4.54 -13.06
C SER A 203 12.35 -4.89 -12.21
N TYR A 204 13.53 -4.79 -12.80
CA TYR A 204 14.79 -4.92 -12.07
C TYR A 204 14.87 -3.94 -10.89
N VAL A 205 14.40 -2.72 -11.05
CA VAL A 205 14.36 -1.72 -9.97
C VAL A 205 13.43 -2.20 -8.85
N SER A 206 12.19 -2.56 -9.16
CA SER A 206 11.22 -3.05 -8.17
C SER A 206 11.72 -4.29 -7.42
N SER A 207 12.37 -5.22 -8.13
CA SER A 207 12.91 -6.44 -7.52
C SER A 207 14.11 -6.19 -6.61
N ASN A 208 14.82 -5.07 -6.76
CA ASN A 208 15.99 -4.70 -5.96
C ASN A 208 15.71 -3.58 -4.94
N THR A 209 14.44 -3.21 -4.75
CA THR A 209 13.99 -2.21 -3.79
C THR A 209 13.05 -2.85 -2.76
N PRO A 210 12.58 -2.12 -1.74
CA PRO A 210 11.72 -2.70 -0.73
C PRO A 210 10.42 -3.22 -1.31
N TRP A 211 9.96 -4.33 -0.76
CA TRP A 211 8.67 -4.93 -1.10
C TRP A 211 7.55 -4.48 -0.17
N PHE A 212 7.91 -4.10 1.06
CA PHE A 212 6.96 -3.61 2.05
C PHE A 212 7.56 -2.51 2.90
N PHE A 213 6.69 -1.73 3.52
CA PHE A 213 7.01 -0.77 4.57
C PHE A 213 6.08 -0.93 5.77
N ASN A 214 6.60 -0.66 6.96
CA ASN A 214 5.80 -0.56 8.17
C ASN A 214 5.99 0.84 8.78
N GLY A 215 4.89 1.56 8.98
CA GLY A 215 4.94 2.93 9.47
C GLY A 215 3.64 3.71 9.26
N VAL A 216 3.79 4.96 8.92
CA VAL A 216 2.68 5.90 8.65
C VAL A 216 2.87 6.52 7.27
N ARG A 217 1.79 6.59 6.51
CA ARG A 217 1.72 7.37 5.27
C ARG A 217 0.62 8.42 5.37
N VAL A 218 0.81 9.51 4.68
CA VAL A 218 -0.21 10.54 4.47
C VAL A 218 -0.42 10.67 2.97
N GLN A 219 -1.65 10.46 2.50
CA GLN A 219 -2.00 10.70 1.11
C GLN A 219 -2.77 12.00 1.02
N MET A 220 -2.25 12.96 0.28
CA MET A 220 -2.91 14.24 0.03
C MET A 220 -3.22 14.35 -1.47
N PHE A 221 -4.43 14.74 -1.79
CA PHE A 221 -4.87 14.97 -3.16
C PHE A 221 -5.19 16.45 -3.38
N PRO A 222 -4.19 17.29 -3.73
CA PRO A 222 -4.41 18.72 -4.02
C PRO A 222 -5.38 18.96 -5.17
N SER A 223 -5.45 18.00 -6.12
CA SER A 223 -6.42 17.97 -7.20
C SER A 223 -6.79 16.52 -7.53
N ASP A 224 -7.75 16.33 -8.42
CA ASP A 224 -8.12 15.03 -8.99
C ASP A 224 -7.00 14.37 -9.82
N LYS A 225 -5.94 15.13 -10.14
CA LYS A 225 -4.80 14.73 -11.01
C LYS A 225 -3.47 14.61 -10.28
N LEU A 226 -3.41 14.97 -9.01
CA LEU A 226 -2.16 15.04 -8.25
C LEU A 226 -2.32 14.40 -6.86
N LYS A 227 -1.44 13.45 -6.55
CA LYS A 227 -1.24 12.89 -5.21
C LYS A 227 0.15 13.24 -4.70
N ILE A 228 0.25 13.68 -3.46
CA ILE A 228 1.49 13.85 -2.71
C ILE A 228 1.40 12.95 -1.48
N GLU A 229 2.39 12.07 -1.31
CA GLU A 229 2.30 11.00 -0.31
C GLU A 229 3.61 10.89 0.49
N PRO A 230 3.81 11.69 1.55
CA PRO A 230 4.92 11.52 2.48
C PRO A 230 4.75 10.30 3.37
N TRP A 231 5.88 9.64 3.69
CA TRP A 231 5.98 8.45 4.51
C TRP A 231 6.96 8.62 5.67
N PHE A 232 6.58 8.08 6.82
CA PHE A 232 7.39 7.94 8.01
C PHE A 232 7.40 6.46 8.43
N ILE A 233 8.51 5.78 8.24
CA ILE A 233 8.57 4.32 8.30
C ILE A 233 9.72 3.83 9.20
N ASN A 234 9.63 2.56 9.62
CA ASN A 234 10.60 1.95 10.51
C ASN A 234 12.00 1.80 9.89
N GLY A 235 12.08 1.73 8.55
CA GLY A 235 13.31 1.63 7.79
C GLY A 235 13.09 1.02 6.41
N TRP A 236 14.17 0.90 5.65
CA TRP A 236 14.17 0.31 4.33
C TRP A 236 13.85 -1.19 4.41
N GLN A 237 12.64 -1.58 4.03
CA GLN A 237 12.14 -2.95 4.13
C GLN A 237 12.32 -3.53 5.54
N SER A 238 11.66 -2.94 6.53
CA SER A 238 11.77 -3.40 7.91
C SER A 238 10.44 -3.36 8.64
N TYR A 239 10.04 -4.49 9.21
CA TYR A 239 8.86 -4.55 10.07
C TYR A 239 9.07 -3.78 11.36
N GLY A 240 10.25 -3.87 11.94
CA GLY A 240 10.59 -3.20 13.17
C GLY A 240 11.70 -2.18 13.01
N LYS A 241 11.85 -1.37 14.03
CA LYS A 241 12.95 -0.43 14.12
C LYS A 241 14.26 -1.18 14.35
N PHE A 242 15.25 -0.99 13.49
CA PHE A 242 16.58 -1.60 13.64
C PHE A 242 17.71 -0.59 13.87
N ASN A 243 17.41 0.71 13.86
CA ASN A 243 18.34 1.78 14.23
C ASN A 243 17.63 2.91 15.02
N LYS A 244 18.32 4.02 15.26
CA LYS A 244 17.79 5.13 16.07
C LYS A 244 17.00 6.18 15.27
N ALA A 245 17.01 6.10 13.95
CA ALA A 245 16.35 7.06 13.07
C ALA A 245 15.25 6.36 12.25
N PRO A 246 14.09 7.00 12.05
CA PRO A 246 13.10 6.51 11.10
C PRO A 246 13.61 6.69 9.67
N GLY A 247 13.01 5.95 8.74
CA GLY A 247 13.06 6.25 7.33
C GLY A 247 12.03 7.31 6.95
N LEU A 248 12.42 8.22 6.08
CA LEU A 248 11.56 9.24 5.50
C LEU A 248 11.49 8.99 4.00
N GLY A 249 10.31 9.03 3.45
CA GLY A 249 10.14 8.85 2.02
C GLY A 249 8.93 9.57 1.48
N GLY A 250 8.68 9.38 0.21
CA GLY A 250 7.50 9.94 -0.41
C GLY A 250 7.33 9.60 -1.87
N GLN A 251 6.10 9.75 -2.31
CA GLN A 251 5.71 9.62 -3.71
C GLN A 251 4.96 10.88 -4.14
N ILE A 252 5.25 11.35 -5.34
CA ILE A 252 4.40 12.28 -6.08
C ILE A 252 3.89 11.54 -7.30
N LEU A 253 2.57 11.43 -7.43
CA LEU A 253 1.90 10.86 -8.60
C LEU A 253 1.11 11.97 -9.29
N TRP A 254 1.43 12.21 -10.56
CA TRP A 254 0.76 13.21 -11.38
C TRP A 254 0.23 12.58 -12.67
N ARG A 255 -1.06 12.69 -12.90
CA ARG A 255 -1.76 12.20 -14.09
C ARG A 255 -2.53 13.36 -14.74
N PRO A 256 -1.89 14.13 -15.64
CA PRO A 256 -2.51 15.33 -16.23
C PRO A 256 -3.72 15.00 -17.13
N ASN A 257 -3.73 13.81 -17.73
CA ASN A 257 -4.80 13.30 -18.58
C ASN A 257 -4.79 11.76 -18.58
N GLY A 258 -5.69 11.14 -19.32
CA GLY A 258 -5.84 9.68 -19.39
C GLY A 258 -4.69 8.93 -20.11
N SER A 259 -3.69 9.64 -20.64
CA SER A 259 -2.61 9.04 -21.42
C SER A 259 -1.22 9.25 -20.83
N ILE A 260 -1.09 9.98 -19.72
CA ILE A 260 0.21 10.29 -19.10
C ILE A 260 0.14 10.00 -17.60
N SER A 261 1.13 9.31 -17.10
CA SER A 261 1.36 9.09 -15.66
C SER A 261 2.82 9.35 -15.31
N VAL A 262 3.06 10.23 -14.36
CA VAL A 262 4.39 10.56 -13.84
C VAL A 262 4.44 10.18 -12.37
N VAL A 263 5.47 9.43 -11.99
CA VAL A 263 5.72 9.00 -10.61
C VAL A 263 7.12 9.44 -10.22
N LEU A 264 7.22 10.13 -9.09
CA LEU A 264 8.48 10.52 -8.47
C LEU A 264 8.53 9.89 -7.09
N ASN A 265 9.46 8.97 -6.87
CA ASN A 265 9.66 8.29 -5.61
C ASN A 265 11.00 8.66 -4.99
N ASN A 266 11.03 8.91 -3.68
CA ASN A 266 12.27 9.11 -2.99
C ASN A 266 12.23 8.56 -1.57
N TYR A 267 13.43 8.30 -1.04
CA TYR A 267 13.63 7.78 0.29
C TYR A 267 14.94 8.31 0.87
N TRP A 268 14.94 8.58 2.17
CA TRP A 268 16.12 8.85 2.97
C TRP A 268 16.03 8.14 4.32
N GLY A 269 17.12 7.48 4.74
CA GLY A 269 17.21 6.83 6.03
C GLY A 269 18.65 6.57 6.45
N ARG A 270 18.88 6.35 7.77
CA ARG A 270 20.17 5.93 8.33
C ARG A 270 20.22 4.43 8.55
N ASP A 271 19.86 3.68 7.54
CA ASP A 271 19.54 2.26 7.64
C ASP A 271 20.38 1.36 6.72
N THR A 272 21.60 1.77 6.41
CA THR A 272 22.54 0.89 5.70
C THR A 272 22.99 -0.22 6.64
N LEU A 273 22.65 -1.47 6.30
CA LEU A 273 23.03 -2.64 7.09
C LEU A 273 24.56 -2.77 7.20
N GLY A 274 25.03 -3.11 8.39
CA GLY A 274 26.46 -3.33 8.66
C GLY A 274 27.31 -2.07 8.71
N ILE A 275 26.80 -0.89 8.40
CA ILE A 275 27.53 0.38 8.41
C ILE A 275 26.75 1.44 9.20
N PRO A 276 26.89 1.47 10.53
CA PRO A 276 26.19 2.42 11.37
C PRO A 276 26.46 3.88 10.94
N GLY A 277 25.38 4.67 10.89
CA GLY A 277 25.47 6.09 10.57
C GLY A 277 25.55 6.46 9.08
N ARG A 278 25.66 5.47 8.18
CA ARG A 278 25.60 5.73 6.74
C ARG A 278 24.16 6.03 6.30
N ASN A 279 24.00 7.11 5.58
CA ASN A 279 22.72 7.44 4.96
C ASN A 279 22.47 6.57 3.72
N ARG A 280 21.22 6.14 3.56
CA ARG A 280 20.68 5.63 2.31
C ARG A 280 19.85 6.75 1.68
N VAL A 281 20.10 7.03 0.42
CA VAL A 281 19.29 7.89 -0.43
C VAL A 281 18.88 7.06 -1.62
N HIS A 282 17.59 7.11 -1.97
CA HIS A 282 17.06 6.45 -3.15
C HIS A 282 16.13 7.40 -3.89
N THR A 283 16.22 7.41 -5.21
CA THR A 283 15.28 8.06 -6.12
C THR A 283 14.88 7.05 -7.19
N ASP A 284 13.62 7.07 -7.56
CA ASP A 284 13.05 6.20 -8.59
C ASP A 284 11.92 6.97 -9.28
N ASP A 285 12.24 7.55 -10.40
CA ASP A 285 11.36 8.44 -11.13
C ASP A 285 10.97 7.78 -12.45
N SER A 286 9.69 7.87 -12.81
CA SER A 286 9.18 7.22 -14.01
C SER A 286 8.09 8.04 -14.70
N ILE A 287 7.97 7.85 -16.01
CA ILE A 287 6.90 8.37 -16.83
C ILE A 287 6.37 7.27 -17.73
N GLN A 288 5.07 7.12 -17.79
CA GLN A 288 4.37 6.24 -18.73
C GLN A 288 3.48 7.07 -19.65
N VAL A 289 3.50 6.75 -20.93
CA VAL A 289 2.74 7.47 -21.97
C VAL A 289 2.01 6.47 -22.84
N LYS A 290 0.68 6.50 -22.81
CA LYS A 290 -0.15 5.78 -23.76
C LYS A 290 -0.21 6.58 -25.06
N TYR A 291 0.54 6.18 -26.07
CA TYR A 291 0.65 6.90 -27.33
C TYR A 291 -0.23 6.34 -28.43
N PHE A 292 -0.85 5.18 -28.22
CA PHE A 292 -1.78 4.59 -29.15
C PHE A 292 -2.90 3.89 -28.39
N ASP A 293 -4.14 4.21 -28.73
CA ASP A 293 -5.32 3.61 -28.11
C ASP A 293 -6.44 3.51 -29.16
N GLN A 294 -6.69 2.31 -29.65
CA GLN A 294 -7.79 2.00 -30.54
C GLN A 294 -8.53 0.76 -30.02
N PRO A 295 -9.82 0.56 -30.36
CA PRO A 295 -10.56 -0.61 -29.93
C PRO A 295 -9.81 -1.92 -30.19
N GLY A 296 -9.43 -2.63 -29.11
CA GLY A 296 -8.68 -3.89 -29.18
C GLY A 296 -7.18 -3.77 -29.44
N LYS A 297 -6.63 -2.54 -29.50
CA LYS A 297 -5.18 -2.29 -29.67
C LYS A 297 -4.76 -1.08 -28.86
N MET A 298 -3.81 -1.28 -27.96
CA MET A 298 -3.22 -0.22 -27.14
C MET A 298 -1.69 -0.40 -27.12
N LEU A 299 -0.95 0.71 -27.14
CA LEU A 299 0.51 0.75 -26.97
C LEU A 299 0.86 1.86 -25.97
N ASP A 300 1.74 1.53 -25.03
CA ASP A 300 2.24 2.37 -23.95
C ASP A 300 3.75 2.15 -23.69
#